data_43fb6dc410ebb861ab4ab059db825d71
#
_entry.id   43fb6dc410ebb861ab4ab059db825d71
#
_cell.length_a   1.000
_cell.length_b   1.000
_cell.length_c   1.000
_cell.angle_alpha   90.00
_cell.angle_beta   90.00
_cell.angle_gamma   90.00
#
_symmetry.space_group_name_H-M   'P 1'
#
loop_
_entity.id
_entity.type
_entity.pdbx_description
1 polymer ?
#
loop_
_entity_poly.entity_id
_entity_poly.type
_entity_poly.pdbx_seq_one_letter_code
_entity_poly.pdbx_strand_id
1 'polypeptide(L)'
;MHLKRVLLLLASIAAPFWPGVVLADAFRGRLMETVLLTLQHEPNIAAANRQIALSEGQLQTARGEFDTVLDAGVTTAQSRTPLVEALQAPGRTQINGRTTSYTVGASTRLRSGVTVTPALRVDHARDNASAITEPATSQLALVFTLPLQRGRGVEVNTATERAAQETLQSTDFAYRHTVAARISRSVSAYWDYLAALRSLDIRIESEQRSLLLLDDARRLAKGDEIPQADVLQNEAQLAGDRGFRLAAEQAVVEARIALALAMGVPDTDVARLALPLDDFPELAPSAATRLQSMAPAAAPAGRFDLLALQRRLSAAEILYDGVRKNPVSQLDLTVSVGYNGLVENRSALTAVEALRRPASGFNASVGVVYILPVQGNIQRGQVRQRAALAEQARIELEALLQSVRAGIAVQRANLSSAVLQLEQQQLQVRLQTQVFANERKKYRLNQSTVLDLLTVETRLTIDELGVIDARRRLAQALIGYRYETGTLLNAEGDVQNMTLQTLTTLPEFP
;
A
#
# COMPACT_ATOMS: atom_id res chain seq x y z
N MET A 1 15.76 1.92 46.09
CA MET A 1 14.38 2.45 45.97
C MET A 1 14.14 2.98 44.55
N HIS A 2 14.37 2.17 43.50
CA HIS A 2 14.09 2.51 42.07
C HIS A 2 13.89 1.26 41.20
N LEU A 3 13.12 0.27 41.68
CA LEU A 3 12.85 -0.98 40.92
C LEU A 3 11.35 -1.21 40.66
N LYS A 4 10.52 -0.14 40.61
CA LYS A 4 9.06 -0.23 40.44
C LYS A 4 8.50 0.55 39.23
N ARG A 5 9.31 0.89 38.21
CA ARG A 5 8.84 1.68 37.03
C ARG A 5 9.02 1.04 35.66
N VAL A 6 9.32 -0.24 35.56
CA VAL A 6 9.51 -0.93 34.25
C VAL A 6 8.36 -1.90 33.89
N LEU A 7 7.31 -2.01 34.70
CA LEU A 7 6.24 -3.00 34.50
C LEU A 7 4.85 -2.38 34.21
N LEU A 8 4.80 -1.21 33.55
CA LEU A 8 3.53 -0.51 33.27
C LEU A 8 3.44 0.11 31.88
N LEU A 9 3.90 -0.61 30.84
CA LEU A 9 3.77 -0.19 29.42
C LEU A 9 3.38 -1.33 28.46
N LEU A 10 2.61 -2.29 28.95
CA LEU A 10 2.01 -3.37 28.14
C LEU A 10 0.50 -3.49 28.33
N ALA A 11 -0.18 -2.39 28.52
CA ALA A 11 -1.65 -2.37 28.56
C ALA A 11 -2.14 -1.10 27.90
N SER A 12 -2.49 -1.18 26.62
CA SER A 12 -3.55 -0.39 25.94
C SER A 12 -3.24 -0.13 24.47
N ILE A 13 -3.41 -1.14 23.63
CA ILE A 13 -3.90 -0.91 22.26
C ILE A 13 -5.04 -1.93 22.03
N ALA A 14 -6.06 -1.81 22.85
CA ALA A 14 -7.42 -2.14 22.47
C ALA A 14 -8.07 -0.78 22.19
N ALA A 15 -8.01 -0.30 20.96
CA ALA A 15 -8.91 0.74 20.51
C ALA A 15 -10.33 0.22 20.75
N PRO A 16 -11.21 0.95 21.49
CA PRO A 16 -12.58 0.53 21.62
C PRO A 16 -13.18 0.55 20.20
N PHE A 17 -13.68 -0.59 19.78
CA PHE A 17 -14.65 -0.69 18.72
C PHE A 17 -15.84 0.18 19.16
N TRP A 18 -15.91 1.41 18.69
CA TRP A 18 -17.04 2.27 18.92
C TRP A 18 -18.18 1.76 18.06
N PRO A 19 -19.31 1.30 18.65
CA PRO A 19 -20.44 0.88 17.85
C PRO A 19 -21.10 2.10 17.23
N GLY A 20 -21.14 2.13 15.88
CA GLY A 20 -22.28 2.68 15.19
C GLY A 20 -22.46 4.20 15.18
N VAL A 21 -21.52 4.97 14.67
CA VAL A 21 -21.95 6.09 13.81
C VAL A 21 -22.48 5.48 12.54
N VAL A 22 -23.77 5.61 12.26
CA VAL A 22 -24.37 5.17 11.00
C VAL A 22 -23.68 5.94 9.89
N LEU A 23 -22.77 5.29 9.16
CA LEU A 23 -21.91 5.91 8.13
C LEU A 23 -22.74 6.56 7.02
N ALA A 24 -23.95 6.03 6.78
CA ALA A 24 -24.90 6.61 5.83
C ALA A 24 -25.38 8.01 6.21
N ASP A 25 -25.46 8.34 7.51
CA ASP A 25 -25.88 9.68 7.94
C ASP A 25 -24.78 10.74 7.70
N ALA A 26 -23.52 10.31 7.50
CA ALA A 26 -22.42 11.19 7.11
C ALA A 26 -22.41 11.53 5.62
N PHE A 27 -23.07 10.73 4.78
CA PHE A 27 -23.20 10.99 3.35
C PHE A 27 -24.46 11.79 3.05
N ARG A 28 -24.30 13.06 2.70
CA ARG A 28 -25.37 13.99 2.33
C ARG A 28 -25.54 14.15 0.82
N GLY A 29 -24.93 13.27 0.04
CA GLY A 29 -25.01 13.28 -1.42
C GLY A 29 -24.00 14.14 -2.14
N ARG A 30 -22.97 14.68 -1.48
CA ARG A 30 -21.93 15.49 -2.12
C ARG A 30 -20.72 14.67 -2.54
N LEU A 31 -20.14 15.02 -3.68
CA LEU A 31 -18.96 14.36 -4.24
C LEU A 31 -17.76 14.38 -3.26
N MET A 32 -17.53 15.50 -2.58
CA MET A 32 -16.44 15.59 -1.61
C MET A 32 -16.63 14.68 -0.37
N GLU A 33 -17.88 14.44 0.02
CA GLU A 33 -18.19 13.48 1.10
C GLU A 33 -17.87 12.04 0.67
N THR A 34 -18.12 11.70 -0.61
CA THR A 34 -17.69 10.43 -1.18
C THR A 34 -16.18 10.22 -1.02
N VAL A 35 -15.39 11.24 -1.33
CA VAL A 35 -13.93 11.19 -1.16
C VAL A 35 -13.54 10.99 0.30
N LEU A 36 -14.13 11.78 1.22
CA LEU A 36 -13.84 11.69 2.66
C LEU A 36 -14.19 10.31 3.24
N LEU A 37 -15.37 9.78 2.91
CA LEU A 37 -15.78 8.45 3.35
C LEU A 37 -14.88 7.35 2.78
N THR A 38 -14.49 7.46 1.51
CA THR A 38 -13.53 6.52 0.89
C THR A 38 -12.21 6.51 1.66
N LEU A 39 -11.68 7.66 2.05
CA LEU A 39 -10.44 7.75 2.81
C LEU A 39 -10.53 7.11 4.20
N GLN A 40 -11.69 7.23 4.84
CA GLN A 40 -11.88 6.75 6.20
C GLN A 40 -12.21 5.25 6.27
N HIS A 41 -12.92 4.72 5.29
CA HIS A 41 -13.57 3.42 5.40
C HIS A 41 -13.17 2.41 4.33
N GLU A 42 -12.52 2.82 3.23
CA GLU A 42 -12.18 1.90 2.15
C GLU A 42 -11.09 0.91 2.63
N PRO A 43 -11.38 -0.43 2.62
CA PRO A 43 -10.51 -1.43 3.23
C PRO A 43 -9.10 -1.51 2.62
N ASN A 44 -8.96 -1.26 1.31
CA ASN A 44 -7.65 -1.33 0.66
C ASN A 44 -6.76 -0.15 1.03
N ILE A 45 -7.32 1.03 1.36
CA ILE A 45 -6.55 2.16 1.91
C ILE A 45 -6.04 1.79 3.29
N ALA A 46 -6.92 1.22 4.14
CA ALA A 46 -6.52 0.74 5.46
C ALA A 46 -5.45 -0.36 5.38
N ALA A 47 -5.58 -1.32 4.46
CA ALA A 47 -4.59 -2.38 4.24
C ALA A 47 -3.25 -1.81 3.75
N ALA A 48 -3.26 -0.85 2.81
CA ALA A 48 -2.05 -0.19 2.32
C ALA A 48 -1.34 0.62 3.42
N ASN A 49 -2.09 1.24 4.35
CA ASN A 49 -1.52 1.90 5.51
C ASN A 49 -0.83 0.90 6.47
N ARG A 50 -1.41 -0.31 6.68
CA ARG A 50 -0.76 -1.37 7.46
C ARG A 50 0.52 -1.89 6.80
N GLN A 51 0.62 -1.82 5.48
CA GLN A 51 1.85 -2.17 4.77
C GLN A 51 3.00 -1.20 5.09
N ILE A 52 2.72 0.08 5.38
CA ILE A 52 3.74 1.02 5.87
C ILE A 52 4.28 0.54 7.22
N ALA A 53 3.40 0.22 8.18
CA ALA A 53 3.82 -0.28 9.49
C ALA A 53 4.63 -1.59 9.39
N LEU A 54 4.30 -2.47 8.43
CA LEU A 54 5.10 -3.67 8.14
C LEU A 54 6.52 -3.30 7.66
N SER A 55 6.63 -2.35 6.74
CA SER A 55 7.93 -1.88 6.22
C SER A 55 8.74 -1.14 7.28
N GLU A 56 8.10 -0.40 8.20
CA GLU A 56 8.74 0.19 9.38
C GLU A 56 9.32 -0.89 10.29
N GLY A 57 8.55 -1.96 10.55
CA GLY A 57 9.03 -3.12 11.31
C GLY A 57 10.23 -3.81 10.65
N GLN A 58 10.24 -3.93 9.32
CA GLN A 58 11.37 -4.47 8.56
C GLN A 58 12.62 -3.58 8.69
N LEU A 59 12.45 -2.25 8.63
CA LEU A 59 13.53 -1.30 8.85
C LEU A 59 14.07 -1.40 10.29
N GLN A 60 13.18 -1.49 11.27
CA GLN A 60 13.57 -1.69 12.67
C GLN A 60 14.36 -3.00 12.86
N THR A 61 13.90 -4.09 12.23
CA THR A 61 14.62 -5.38 12.25
C THR A 61 16.02 -5.26 11.63
N ALA A 62 16.14 -4.55 10.50
CA ALA A 62 17.45 -4.33 9.85
C ALA A 62 18.39 -3.47 10.72
N ARG A 63 17.87 -2.52 11.48
CA ARG A 63 18.64 -1.73 12.47
C ARG A 63 19.07 -2.56 13.66
N GLY A 64 18.25 -3.54 14.06
CA GLY A 64 18.52 -4.44 15.18
C GLY A 64 19.79 -5.30 14.99
N GLU A 65 20.34 -5.40 13.77
CA GLU A 65 21.64 -6.04 13.52
C GLU A 65 22.79 -5.33 14.26
N PHE A 66 22.61 -4.07 14.61
CA PHE A 66 23.59 -3.23 15.30
C PHE A 66 23.26 -3.01 16.78
N ASP A 67 22.23 -3.65 17.29
CA ASP A 67 21.85 -3.55 18.68
C ASP A 67 22.86 -4.24 19.58
N THR A 68 22.98 -3.74 20.81
CA THR A 68 23.79 -4.38 21.84
C THR A 68 23.01 -5.54 22.42
N VAL A 69 23.54 -6.74 22.29
CA VAL A 69 22.99 -7.96 22.89
C VAL A 69 23.73 -8.21 24.21
N LEU A 70 22.97 -8.35 25.30
CA LEU A 70 23.48 -8.78 26.60
C LEU A 70 23.26 -10.29 26.72
N ASP A 71 24.31 -11.02 27.09
CA ASP A 71 24.24 -12.44 27.36
C ASP A 71 24.68 -12.75 28.81
N ALA A 72 23.96 -13.67 29.43
CA ALA A 72 24.35 -14.19 30.74
C ALA A 72 24.15 -15.71 30.77
N GLY A 73 25.10 -16.42 31.29
CA GLY A 73 25.05 -17.87 31.32
C GLY A 73 25.66 -18.45 32.58
N VAL A 74 25.14 -19.61 33.01
CA VAL A 74 25.71 -20.45 34.05
C VAL A 74 25.87 -21.85 33.49
N THR A 75 27.10 -22.36 33.51
CA THR A 75 27.41 -23.71 33.04
C THR A 75 28.10 -24.47 34.13
N THR A 76 27.60 -25.66 34.48
CA THR A 76 28.29 -26.60 35.38
C THR A 76 28.73 -27.81 34.59
N ALA A 77 30.03 -28.08 34.58
CA ALA A 77 30.63 -29.22 33.94
C ALA A 77 31.25 -30.14 35.00
N GLN A 78 31.07 -31.44 34.82
CA GLN A 78 31.74 -32.47 35.61
C GLN A 78 32.65 -33.27 34.68
N SER A 79 33.92 -33.37 35.01
CA SER A 79 34.91 -34.12 34.26
C SER A 79 35.52 -35.26 35.09
N ARG A 80 35.82 -36.37 34.45
CA ARG A 80 36.56 -37.48 35.02
C ARG A 80 37.71 -37.76 34.06
N THR A 81 38.94 -37.45 34.50
CA THR A 81 40.13 -37.65 33.68
C THR A 81 40.96 -38.78 34.27
N PRO A 82 41.11 -39.90 33.57
CA PRO A 82 41.98 -40.99 34.02
C PRO A 82 43.42 -40.49 34.16
N LEU A 83 44.07 -40.94 35.19
CA LEU A 83 45.52 -40.69 35.40
C LEU A 83 46.37 -41.79 34.75
N VAL A 84 47.43 -41.38 34.07
CA VAL A 84 48.46 -42.33 33.62
C VAL A 84 49.09 -43.02 34.82
N GLU A 85 49.57 -44.29 34.68
CA GLU A 85 50.05 -45.16 35.76
C GLU A 85 51.11 -44.49 36.65
N ALA A 86 51.98 -43.72 36.03
CA ALA A 86 53.08 -42.99 36.75
C ALA A 86 52.60 -41.87 37.70
N LEU A 87 51.33 -41.40 37.51
CA LEU A 87 50.70 -40.32 38.30
C LEU A 87 49.62 -40.86 39.25
N GLN A 88 49.40 -42.17 39.27
CA GLN A 88 48.40 -42.78 40.14
C GLN A 88 48.99 -42.90 41.57
N ALA A 89 48.21 -42.55 42.56
CA ALA A 89 48.49 -42.75 43.97
C ALA A 89 47.47 -43.71 44.58
N PRO A 90 47.76 -44.39 45.73
CA PRO A 90 46.78 -45.23 46.38
C PRO A 90 45.42 -44.51 46.59
N GLY A 91 44.40 -45.06 45.99
CA GLY A 91 43.00 -44.47 46.02
C GLY A 91 42.78 -43.37 45.03
N ARG A 92 43.71 -43.01 44.13
CA ARG A 92 43.49 -41.94 43.11
C ARG A 92 43.92 -42.41 41.71
N THR A 93 43.01 -43.03 40.98
CA THR A 93 43.23 -43.47 39.59
C THR A 93 42.69 -42.50 38.57
N GLN A 94 41.90 -41.52 39.00
CA GLN A 94 41.28 -40.50 38.17
C GLN A 94 41.17 -39.16 38.90
N ILE A 95 41.16 -38.06 38.15
CA ILE A 95 40.81 -36.74 38.62
C ILE A 95 39.31 -36.51 38.34
N ASN A 96 38.55 -36.31 39.41
CA ASN A 96 37.17 -35.91 39.33
C ASN A 96 37.08 -34.39 39.54
N GLY A 97 36.74 -33.68 38.50
CA GLY A 97 36.60 -32.22 38.54
C GLY A 97 35.15 -31.78 38.34
N ARG A 98 34.75 -30.71 39.00
CA ARG A 98 33.53 -29.97 38.76
C ARG A 98 33.90 -28.50 38.59
N THR A 99 33.49 -27.91 37.46
CA THR A 99 33.67 -26.48 37.19
C THR A 99 32.33 -25.84 36.99
N THR A 100 32.02 -24.76 37.70
CA THR A 100 30.87 -23.92 37.48
C THR A 100 31.33 -22.57 36.95
N SER A 101 30.92 -22.25 35.74
CA SER A 101 31.25 -21.01 35.04
C SER A 101 30.06 -20.08 35.03
N TYR A 102 30.24 -18.85 35.45
CA TYR A 102 29.28 -17.75 35.32
C TYR A 102 29.84 -16.78 34.29
N THR A 103 29.04 -16.48 33.28
CA THR A 103 29.43 -15.55 32.21
C THR A 103 28.40 -14.43 32.11
N VAL A 104 28.87 -13.20 31.99
CA VAL A 104 28.04 -12.03 31.65
C VAL A 104 28.83 -11.28 30.58
N GLY A 105 28.17 -11.07 29.44
CA GLY A 105 28.75 -10.40 28.29
C GLY A 105 27.82 -9.41 27.63
N ALA A 106 28.39 -8.63 26.74
CA ALA A 106 27.68 -7.83 25.79
C ALA A 106 28.36 -7.94 24.43
N SER A 107 27.59 -7.93 23.36
CA SER A 107 28.11 -7.91 21.99
C SER A 107 27.43 -6.82 21.20
N THR A 108 28.23 -5.98 20.56
CA THR A 108 27.73 -4.90 19.69
C THR A 108 28.49 -4.93 18.38
N ARG A 109 27.74 -5.02 17.27
CA ARG A 109 28.30 -4.85 15.93
C ARG A 109 28.12 -3.40 15.47
N LEU A 110 29.22 -2.75 15.17
CA LEU A 110 29.21 -1.40 14.64
C LEU A 110 28.91 -1.40 13.12
N ARG A 111 28.34 -0.32 12.61
CA ARG A 111 28.06 -0.18 11.16
C ARG A 111 29.32 -0.26 10.28
N SER A 112 30.52 -0.06 10.83
CA SER A 112 31.80 -0.30 10.16
C SER A 112 32.13 -1.79 9.95
N GLY A 113 31.38 -2.69 10.61
CA GLY A 113 31.63 -4.12 10.67
C GLY A 113 32.42 -4.57 11.88
N VAL A 114 32.99 -3.68 12.66
CA VAL A 114 33.74 -4.01 13.89
C VAL A 114 32.76 -4.52 14.94
N THR A 115 33.11 -5.68 15.55
CA THR A 115 32.36 -6.22 16.69
C THR A 115 33.15 -5.98 17.97
N VAL A 116 32.48 -5.48 19.01
CA VAL A 116 33.04 -5.21 20.34
C VAL A 116 32.31 -6.09 21.34
N THR A 117 33.08 -6.90 22.08
CA THR A 117 32.52 -7.89 23.01
C THR A 117 33.23 -7.77 24.36
N PRO A 118 32.72 -6.94 25.31
CA PRO A 118 33.12 -7.03 26.71
C PRO A 118 32.49 -8.27 27.37
N ALA A 119 33.24 -8.99 28.15
CA ALA A 119 32.75 -10.16 28.88
C ALA A 119 33.44 -10.29 30.25
N LEU A 120 32.67 -10.67 31.25
CA LEU A 120 33.10 -11.07 32.56
C LEU A 120 32.80 -12.57 32.73
N ARG A 121 33.83 -13.36 33.01
CA ARG A 121 33.71 -14.78 33.31
C ARG A 121 34.26 -15.07 34.70
N VAL A 122 33.50 -15.83 35.45
CA VAL A 122 33.93 -16.33 36.78
C VAL A 122 33.82 -17.85 36.74
N ASP A 123 34.95 -18.53 36.92
CA ASP A 123 35.00 -19.98 36.98
C ASP A 123 35.32 -20.42 38.43
N HIS A 124 34.45 -21.27 38.96
CA HIS A 124 34.63 -21.91 40.25
C HIS A 124 34.93 -23.38 40.01
N ALA A 125 36.17 -23.82 40.30
CA ALA A 125 36.61 -25.18 40.05
C ALA A 125 36.80 -25.92 41.38
N ARG A 126 36.44 -27.20 41.41
CA ARG A 126 36.69 -28.13 42.51
C ARG A 126 37.15 -29.44 41.92
N ASP A 127 38.27 -29.97 42.38
CA ASP A 127 38.73 -31.29 41.99
C ASP A 127 39.31 -32.05 43.19
N ASN A 128 39.57 -33.36 43.01
CA ASN A 128 40.11 -34.22 44.01
C ASN A 128 41.67 -34.33 43.95
N ALA A 129 42.30 -33.59 43.07
CA ALA A 129 43.76 -33.60 42.88
C ALA A 129 44.44 -32.34 43.36
N SER A 130 43.74 -31.24 43.40
CA SER A 130 44.30 -29.95 43.83
C SER A 130 44.47 -29.89 45.34
N ALA A 131 45.60 -29.45 45.78
CA ALA A 131 45.85 -29.13 47.18
C ALA A 131 45.15 -27.86 47.64
N ILE A 132 44.66 -27.05 46.67
CA ILE A 132 43.93 -25.82 46.89
C ILE A 132 42.44 -26.14 46.84
N THR A 133 41.76 -25.95 47.95
CA THR A 133 40.33 -26.18 48.03
C THR A 133 39.60 -25.01 47.32
N GLU A 134 38.96 -25.33 46.20
CA GLU A 134 38.02 -24.46 45.48
C GLU A 134 38.59 -23.13 44.94
N PRO A 135 39.54 -23.17 43.98
CA PRO A 135 39.98 -21.95 43.30
C PRO A 135 38.84 -21.35 42.50
N ALA A 136 38.64 -20.03 42.63
CA ALA A 136 37.77 -19.25 41.79
C ALA A 136 38.59 -18.26 40.96
N THR A 137 38.46 -18.34 39.66
CA THR A 137 39.11 -17.41 38.71
C THR A 137 38.09 -16.44 38.15
N SER A 138 38.48 -15.19 38.00
CA SER A 138 37.69 -14.16 37.32
C SER A 138 38.48 -13.61 36.15
N GLN A 139 37.81 -13.44 35.04
CA GLN A 139 38.37 -12.88 33.83
C GLN A 139 37.46 -11.78 33.29
N LEU A 140 37.98 -10.57 33.23
CA LEU A 140 37.39 -9.48 32.47
C LEU A 140 38.12 -9.42 31.14
N ALA A 141 37.37 -9.50 30.04
CA ALA A 141 37.89 -9.43 28.68
C ALA A 141 37.14 -8.42 27.84
N LEU A 142 37.85 -7.71 26.97
CA LEU A 142 37.31 -6.86 25.95
C LEU A 142 37.88 -7.33 24.60
N VAL A 143 37.04 -7.84 23.75
CA VAL A 143 37.42 -8.38 22.45
C VAL A 143 36.95 -7.46 21.35
N PHE A 144 37.85 -7.09 20.44
CA PHE A 144 37.56 -6.37 19.21
C PHE A 144 37.82 -7.31 18.03
N THR A 145 36.80 -7.49 17.18
CA THR A 145 36.96 -8.21 15.92
C THR A 145 36.78 -7.22 14.76
N LEU A 146 37.87 -7.01 14.02
CA LEU A 146 37.94 -6.07 12.89
C LEU A 146 37.95 -6.85 11.58
N PRO A 147 36.90 -6.80 10.77
CA PRO A 147 36.92 -7.40 9.43
C PRO A 147 37.82 -6.56 8.51
N LEU A 148 38.87 -7.19 7.96
CA LEU A 148 39.80 -6.55 7.03
C LEU A 148 39.39 -6.77 5.57
N GLN A 149 38.58 -7.78 5.27
CA GLN A 149 38.07 -8.11 3.96
C GLN A 149 36.54 -8.25 3.99
N ARG A 150 36.00 -9.46 4.10
CA ARG A 150 34.56 -9.71 4.10
C ARG A 150 33.90 -9.04 5.31
N GLY A 151 32.81 -8.27 5.05
CA GLY A 151 32.11 -7.52 6.10
C GLY A 151 32.78 -6.19 6.48
N ARG A 152 33.82 -5.75 5.73
CA ARG A 152 34.47 -4.46 5.97
C ARG A 152 33.70 -3.30 5.35
N GLY A 153 33.51 -2.23 6.11
CA GLY A 153 33.04 -0.94 5.64
C GLY A 153 31.54 -0.73 5.82
N VAL A 154 31.18 0.53 5.97
CA VAL A 154 29.80 0.93 6.26
C VAL A 154 28.84 0.55 5.12
N GLU A 155 29.24 0.74 3.86
CA GLU A 155 28.37 0.46 2.71
C GLU A 155 27.90 -0.99 2.64
N VAL A 156 28.81 -1.96 2.96
CA VAL A 156 28.50 -3.39 2.94
C VAL A 156 27.60 -3.77 4.11
N ASN A 157 27.94 -3.30 5.31
CA ASN A 157 27.22 -3.68 6.52
C ASN A 157 25.84 -3.00 6.63
N THR A 158 25.70 -1.76 6.14
CA THR A 158 24.40 -1.04 6.19
C THR A 158 23.56 -1.24 4.95
N ALA A 159 23.95 -2.11 4.00
CA ALA A 159 23.22 -2.32 2.77
C ALA A 159 21.75 -2.74 3.02
N THR A 160 21.53 -3.66 3.97
CA THR A 160 20.17 -4.11 4.36
C THR A 160 19.37 -2.99 5.02
N GLU A 161 19.98 -2.23 5.95
CA GLU A 161 19.32 -1.08 6.61
C GLU A 161 18.93 -0.02 5.59
N ARG A 162 19.83 0.36 4.68
CA ARG A 162 19.58 1.36 3.64
C ARG A 162 18.54 0.89 2.63
N ALA A 163 18.60 -0.36 2.21
CA ALA A 163 17.60 -0.93 1.31
C ALA A 163 16.22 -0.99 1.97
N ALA A 164 16.12 -1.33 3.25
CA ALA A 164 14.88 -1.30 4.01
C ALA A 164 14.31 0.13 4.12
N GLN A 165 15.17 1.14 4.23
CA GLN A 165 14.75 2.55 4.24
C GLN A 165 14.17 2.98 2.89
N GLU A 166 14.81 2.60 1.76
CA GLU A 166 14.26 2.85 0.42
C GLU A 166 12.95 2.09 0.19
N THR A 167 12.86 0.86 0.72
CA THR A 167 11.62 0.06 0.67
C THR A 167 10.48 0.73 1.44
N LEU A 168 10.75 1.31 2.60
CA LEU A 168 9.76 2.08 3.36
C LEU A 168 9.25 3.27 2.56
N GLN A 169 10.14 4.04 1.91
CA GLN A 169 9.75 5.15 1.05
C GLN A 169 8.93 4.67 -0.16
N SER A 170 9.33 3.55 -0.77
CA SER A 170 8.56 2.91 -1.84
C SER A 170 7.14 2.57 -1.39
N THR A 171 7.00 2.02 -0.19
CA THR A 171 5.69 1.63 0.37
C THR A 171 4.82 2.86 0.67
N ASP A 172 5.40 3.96 1.15
CA ASP A 172 4.68 5.23 1.36
C ASP A 172 4.14 5.79 0.03
N PHE A 173 4.95 5.82 -1.03
CA PHE A 173 4.49 6.23 -2.34
C PHE A 173 3.42 5.27 -2.91
N ALA A 174 3.57 3.96 -2.71
CA ALA A 174 2.57 2.98 -3.12
C ALA A 174 1.23 3.17 -2.38
N TYR A 175 1.27 3.55 -1.10
CA TYR A 175 0.08 3.93 -0.34
C TYR A 175 -0.63 5.15 -0.97
N ARG A 176 0.10 6.22 -1.28
CA ARG A 176 -0.46 7.42 -1.93
C ARG A 176 -1.05 7.11 -3.30
N HIS A 177 -0.39 6.24 -4.07
CA HIS A 177 -0.94 5.75 -5.33
C HIS A 177 -2.25 4.98 -5.13
N THR A 178 -2.32 4.12 -4.11
CA THR A 178 -3.54 3.37 -3.75
C THR A 178 -4.66 4.33 -3.39
N VAL A 179 -4.38 5.37 -2.59
CA VAL A 179 -5.36 6.42 -2.25
C VAL A 179 -5.90 7.08 -3.52
N ALA A 180 -5.03 7.52 -4.44
CA ALA A 180 -5.45 8.13 -5.70
C ALA A 180 -6.35 7.20 -6.54
N ALA A 181 -5.98 5.92 -6.64
CA ALA A 181 -6.74 4.92 -7.39
C ALA A 181 -8.14 4.68 -6.77
N ARG A 182 -8.24 4.63 -5.43
CA ARG A 182 -9.51 4.43 -4.73
C ARG A 182 -10.42 5.66 -4.82
N ILE A 183 -9.87 6.86 -4.70
CA ILE A 183 -10.61 8.10 -4.95
C ILE A 183 -11.14 8.14 -6.38
N SER A 184 -10.30 7.85 -7.38
CA SER A 184 -10.74 7.83 -8.78
C SER A 184 -11.90 6.85 -9.00
N ARG A 185 -11.85 5.66 -8.37
CA ARG A 185 -12.91 4.66 -8.45
C ARG A 185 -14.20 5.12 -7.76
N SER A 186 -14.13 5.67 -6.56
CA SER A 186 -15.32 6.13 -5.81
C SER A 186 -15.98 7.32 -6.48
N VAL A 187 -15.21 8.26 -7.03
CA VAL A 187 -15.73 9.39 -7.82
C VAL A 187 -16.39 8.89 -9.10
N SER A 188 -15.81 7.90 -9.80
CA SER A 188 -16.44 7.30 -10.98
C SER A 188 -17.77 6.62 -10.63
N ALA A 189 -17.82 5.88 -9.52
CA ALA A 189 -19.05 5.25 -9.03
C ALA A 189 -20.14 6.28 -8.64
N TYR A 190 -19.73 7.44 -8.10
CA TYR A 190 -20.65 8.54 -7.84
C TYR A 190 -21.31 9.06 -9.12
N TRP A 191 -20.54 9.25 -10.20
CA TRP A 191 -21.06 9.66 -11.50
C TRP A 191 -21.94 8.58 -12.15
N ASP A 192 -21.65 7.30 -11.93
CA ASP A 192 -22.51 6.20 -12.37
C ASP A 192 -23.85 6.22 -11.64
N TYR A 193 -23.86 6.48 -10.33
CA TYR A 193 -25.10 6.58 -9.56
C TYR A 193 -25.93 7.80 -9.97
N LEU A 194 -25.32 8.96 -10.18
CA LEU A 194 -25.99 10.14 -10.71
C LEU A 194 -26.59 9.87 -12.10
N ALA A 195 -25.84 9.20 -12.98
CA ALA A 195 -26.31 8.85 -14.33
C ALA A 195 -27.52 7.90 -14.29
N ALA A 196 -27.49 6.91 -13.40
CA ALA A 196 -28.62 5.99 -13.23
C ALA A 196 -29.90 6.72 -12.77
N LEU A 197 -29.78 7.67 -11.83
CA LEU A 197 -30.90 8.49 -11.38
C LEU A 197 -31.45 9.38 -12.51
N ARG A 198 -30.59 10.09 -13.23
CA ARG A 198 -31.02 10.94 -14.36
C ARG A 198 -31.66 10.11 -15.50
N SER A 199 -31.17 8.89 -15.71
CA SER A 199 -31.75 7.95 -16.67
C SER A 199 -33.13 7.47 -16.22
N LEU A 200 -33.32 7.23 -14.93
CA LEU A 200 -34.63 6.89 -14.36
C LEU A 200 -35.63 8.06 -14.56
N ASP A 201 -35.20 9.30 -14.30
CA ASP A 201 -36.04 10.49 -14.51
C ASP A 201 -36.55 10.56 -15.98
N ILE A 202 -35.65 10.34 -16.96
CA ILE A 202 -36.02 10.30 -18.39
C ILE A 202 -36.99 9.15 -18.68
N ARG A 203 -36.83 7.97 -18.09
CA ARG A 203 -37.77 6.85 -18.28
C ARG A 203 -39.13 7.11 -17.68
N ILE A 204 -39.21 7.79 -16.53
CA ILE A 204 -40.49 8.24 -15.95
C ILE A 204 -41.17 9.25 -16.87
N GLU A 205 -40.42 10.21 -17.40
CA GLU A 205 -40.99 11.17 -18.38
C GLU A 205 -41.46 10.51 -19.67
N SER A 206 -40.73 9.52 -20.20
CA SER A 206 -41.12 8.73 -21.36
C SER A 206 -42.44 7.96 -21.10
N GLU A 207 -42.58 7.28 -19.96
CA GLU A 207 -43.82 6.61 -19.57
C GLU A 207 -44.99 7.60 -19.49
N GLN A 208 -44.75 8.80 -18.92
CA GLN A 208 -45.77 9.85 -18.86
C GLN A 208 -46.15 10.33 -20.27
N ARG A 209 -45.18 10.51 -21.18
CA ARG A 209 -45.44 10.86 -22.57
C ARG A 209 -46.32 9.78 -23.26
N SER A 210 -46.00 8.51 -23.09
CA SER A 210 -46.76 7.38 -23.65
C SER A 210 -48.15 7.26 -23.07
N LEU A 211 -48.36 7.58 -21.78
CA LEU A 211 -49.70 7.67 -21.19
C LEU A 211 -50.55 8.76 -21.84
N LEU A 212 -49.99 9.95 -22.10
CA LEU A 212 -50.69 11.05 -22.77
C LEU A 212 -51.00 10.69 -24.22
N LEU A 213 -50.10 10.01 -24.94
CA LEU A 213 -50.35 9.55 -26.32
C LEU A 213 -51.44 8.50 -26.37
N LEU A 214 -51.51 7.57 -25.43
CA LEU A 214 -52.58 6.59 -25.32
C LEU A 214 -53.93 7.24 -25.03
N ASP A 215 -54.00 8.27 -24.17
CA ASP A 215 -55.23 8.99 -23.87
C ASP A 215 -55.69 9.80 -25.10
N ASP A 216 -54.77 10.46 -25.83
CA ASP A 216 -55.09 11.12 -27.10
C ASP A 216 -55.61 10.08 -28.12
N ALA A 217 -54.98 8.91 -28.29
CA ALA A 217 -55.42 7.85 -29.18
C ALA A 217 -56.81 7.29 -28.82
N ARG A 218 -57.08 7.05 -27.55
CA ARG A 218 -58.42 6.60 -27.07
C ARG A 218 -59.50 7.61 -27.31
N ARG A 219 -59.21 8.91 -27.23
CA ARG A 219 -60.19 9.97 -27.56
C ARG A 219 -60.49 10.02 -29.05
N LEU A 220 -59.45 9.93 -29.90
CA LEU A 220 -59.64 9.90 -31.37
C LEU A 220 -60.38 8.64 -31.86
N ALA A 221 -60.07 7.46 -31.26
CA ALA A 221 -60.81 6.22 -31.61
C ALA A 221 -62.30 6.25 -31.20
N LYS A 222 -62.67 6.91 -30.09
CA LYS A 222 -64.07 7.13 -29.72
C LYS A 222 -64.81 8.03 -30.68
N GLY A 223 -64.08 8.92 -31.37
CA GLY A 223 -64.59 9.77 -32.42
C GLY A 223 -64.60 9.13 -33.80
N ASP A 224 -64.27 7.86 -33.95
CA ASP A 224 -64.01 7.12 -35.21
C ASP A 224 -63.01 7.81 -36.16
N GLU A 225 -62.06 8.60 -35.56
CA GLU A 225 -61.01 9.29 -36.31
C GLU A 225 -59.81 8.43 -36.60
N ILE A 226 -59.51 7.38 -35.73
CA ILE A 226 -58.46 6.42 -35.91
C ILE A 226 -58.90 4.98 -35.64
N PRO A 227 -58.25 3.97 -36.25
CA PRO A 227 -58.53 2.56 -36.01
C PRO A 227 -58.21 2.12 -34.56
N GLN A 228 -58.97 1.13 -34.05
CA GLN A 228 -58.73 0.51 -32.73
C GLN A 228 -57.36 -0.15 -32.67
N ALA A 229 -56.76 -0.56 -33.80
CA ALA A 229 -55.38 -1.07 -33.86
C ALA A 229 -54.36 -0.05 -33.39
N ASP A 230 -54.55 1.23 -33.62
CA ASP A 230 -53.65 2.31 -33.19
C ASP A 230 -53.66 2.49 -31.65
N VAL A 231 -54.83 2.25 -31.01
CA VAL A 231 -54.95 2.23 -29.56
C VAL A 231 -54.11 1.07 -28.97
N LEU A 232 -54.20 -0.13 -29.56
CA LEU A 232 -53.41 -1.30 -29.14
C LEU A 232 -51.90 -1.08 -29.29
N GLN A 233 -51.47 -0.34 -30.34
CA GLN A 233 -50.05 0.01 -30.51
C GLN A 233 -49.56 0.94 -29.37
N ASN A 234 -50.35 1.95 -28.99
CA ASN A 234 -50.02 2.83 -27.86
C ASN A 234 -50.05 2.09 -26.54
N GLU A 235 -50.94 1.10 -26.33
CA GLU A 235 -50.96 0.25 -25.13
C GLU A 235 -49.71 -0.64 -25.06
N ALA A 236 -49.28 -1.21 -26.18
CA ALA A 236 -48.03 -1.99 -26.27
C ALA A 236 -46.77 -1.15 -25.96
N GLN A 237 -46.74 0.10 -26.52
CA GLN A 237 -45.65 1.05 -26.24
C GLN A 237 -45.57 1.38 -24.74
N LEU A 238 -46.72 1.74 -24.13
CA LEU A 238 -46.78 2.05 -22.70
C LEU A 238 -46.33 0.86 -21.83
N ALA A 239 -46.71 -0.37 -22.19
CA ALA A 239 -46.25 -1.56 -21.48
C ALA A 239 -44.73 -1.73 -21.58
N GLY A 240 -44.14 -1.45 -22.77
CA GLY A 240 -42.68 -1.41 -22.96
C GLY A 240 -42.00 -0.36 -22.11
N ASP A 241 -42.50 0.88 -22.10
CA ASP A 241 -41.91 1.98 -21.32
C ASP A 241 -41.97 1.73 -19.80
N ARG A 242 -43.06 1.10 -19.32
CA ARG A 242 -43.13 0.61 -17.93
C ARG A 242 -42.01 -0.43 -17.62
N GLY A 243 -41.77 -1.35 -18.55
CA GLY A 243 -40.68 -2.30 -18.44
C GLY A 243 -39.30 -1.62 -18.36
N PHE A 244 -39.07 -0.61 -19.20
CA PHE A 244 -37.83 0.18 -19.18
C PHE A 244 -37.67 1.00 -17.90
N ARG A 245 -38.74 1.58 -17.35
CA ARG A 245 -38.70 2.28 -16.05
C ARG A 245 -38.32 1.33 -14.93
N LEU A 246 -38.91 0.12 -14.84
CA LEU A 246 -38.59 -0.89 -13.84
C LEU A 246 -37.09 -1.32 -13.94
N ALA A 247 -36.57 -1.50 -15.16
CA ALA A 247 -35.16 -1.78 -15.38
C ALA A 247 -34.25 -0.63 -14.93
N ALA A 248 -34.67 0.62 -15.14
CA ALA A 248 -33.95 1.80 -14.68
C ALA A 248 -33.95 1.92 -13.13
N GLU A 249 -35.05 1.58 -12.47
CA GLU A 249 -35.12 1.50 -11.00
C GLU A 249 -34.12 0.47 -10.45
N GLN A 250 -34.01 -0.70 -11.07
CA GLN A 250 -33.03 -1.71 -10.71
C GLN A 250 -31.59 -1.19 -10.93
N ALA A 251 -31.31 -0.50 -12.03
CA ALA A 251 -30.00 0.09 -12.31
C ALA A 251 -29.59 1.13 -11.24
N VAL A 252 -30.55 1.91 -10.72
CA VAL A 252 -30.29 2.84 -9.60
C VAL A 252 -29.88 2.09 -8.34
N VAL A 253 -30.52 0.97 -8.03
CA VAL A 253 -30.14 0.13 -6.85
C VAL A 253 -28.73 -0.43 -7.03
N GLU A 254 -28.42 -0.95 -8.21
CA GLU A 254 -27.08 -1.50 -8.52
C GLU A 254 -25.99 -0.42 -8.42
N ALA A 255 -26.22 0.76 -8.99
CA ALA A 255 -25.27 1.86 -8.95
C ALA A 255 -25.06 2.38 -7.51
N ARG A 256 -26.12 2.44 -6.69
CA ARG A 256 -26.02 2.78 -5.26
C ARG A 256 -25.17 1.78 -4.49
N ILE A 257 -25.37 0.48 -4.72
CA ILE A 257 -24.56 -0.58 -4.11
C ILE A 257 -23.10 -0.45 -4.56
N ALA A 258 -22.85 -0.21 -5.84
CA ALA A 258 -21.50 -0.04 -6.38
C ALA A 258 -20.77 1.16 -5.74
N LEU A 259 -21.47 2.29 -5.53
CA LEU A 259 -20.95 3.45 -4.82
C LEU A 259 -20.61 3.12 -3.35
N ALA A 260 -21.52 2.45 -2.65
CA ALA A 260 -21.30 2.03 -1.27
C ALA A 260 -20.05 1.16 -1.12
N LEU A 261 -19.89 0.17 -1.99
CA LEU A 261 -18.71 -0.70 -2.04
C LEU A 261 -17.43 0.09 -2.35
N ALA A 262 -17.49 1.06 -3.27
CA ALA A 262 -16.35 1.89 -3.60
C ALA A 262 -15.91 2.81 -2.45
N MET A 263 -16.86 3.25 -1.61
CA MET A 263 -16.59 4.04 -0.40
C MET A 263 -16.22 3.18 0.82
N GLY A 264 -16.42 1.86 0.77
CA GLY A 264 -16.24 0.97 1.92
C GLY A 264 -17.35 1.07 2.98
N VAL A 265 -18.56 1.49 2.57
CA VAL A 265 -19.74 1.57 3.45
C VAL A 265 -20.28 0.15 3.70
N PRO A 266 -20.62 -0.21 4.95
CA PRO A 266 -21.18 -1.51 5.29
C PRO A 266 -22.54 -1.77 4.62
N ASP A 267 -22.85 -3.03 4.33
CA ASP A 267 -24.09 -3.46 3.66
C ASP A 267 -25.37 -2.96 4.38
N THR A 268 -25.32 -2.85 5.71
CA THR A 268 -26.42 -2.38 6.55
C THR A 268 -26.85 -0.94 6.26
N ASP A 269 -25.94 -0.13 5.74
CA ASP A 269 -26.14 1.30 5.55
C ASP A 269 -26.40 1.70 4.10
N VAL A 270 -26.22 0.78 3.14
CA VAL A 270 -26.37 1.03 1.69
C VAL A 270 -27.76 1.59 1.34
N ALA A 271 -28.83 1.08 1.98
CA ALA A 271 -30.19 1.52 1.70
C ALA A 271 -30.46 2.98 2.14
N ARG A 272 -29.65 3.52 3.04
CA ARG A 272 -29.78 4.87 3.61
C ARG A 272 -28.94 5.92 2.91
N LEU A 273 -28.13 5.53 1.91
CA LEU A 273 -27.32 6.50 1.17
C LEU A 273 -28.20 7.56 0.51
N ALA A 274 -27.85 8.83 0.75
CA ALA A 274 -28.52 9.96 0.16
C ALA A 274 -28.37 9.99 -1.37
N LEU A 275 -29.26 10.71 -2.04
CA LEU A 275 -29.19 10.93 -3.48
C LEU A 275 -28.04 11.90 -3.80
N PRO A 276 -27.32 11.73 -4.93
CA PRO A 276 -26.32 12.69 -5.41
C PRO A 276 -26.89 14.09 -5.58
N LEU A 277 -26.18 15.09 -5.04
CA LEU A 277 -26.58 16.51 -5.09
C LEU A 277 -25.79 17.32 -6.11
N ASP A 278 -24.55 16.92 -6.42
CA ASP A 278 -23.71 17.63 -7.38
C ASP A 278 -24.07 17.21 -8.81
N ASP A 279 -24.04 18.17 -9.74
CA ASP A 279 -24.24 17.90 -11.17
C ASP A 279 -22.93 17.47 -11.86
N PHE A 280 -23.08 16.90 -13.07
CA PHE A 280 -21.95 16.52 -13.91
C PHE A 280 -21.04 17.71 -14.22
N PRO A 281 -19.71 17.48 -14.32
CA PRO A 281 -18.79 18.54 -14.72
C PRO A 281 -19.08 19.03 -16.14
N GLU A 282 -18.98 20.33 -16.34
CA GLU A 282 -19.13 20.95 -17.66
C GLU A 282 -17.75 21.45 -18.14
N LEU A 283 -17.42 21.08 -19.37
CA LEU A 283 -16.22 21.56 -20.05
C LEU A 283 -16.63 22.27 -21.34
N ALA A 284 -16.02 23.44 -21.58
CA ALA A 284 -16.24 24.17 -22.82
C ALA A 284 -15.68 23.39 -24.03
N PRO A 285 -16.28 23.46 -25.23
CA PRO A 285 -15.76 22.80 -26.44
C PRO A 285 -14.30 23.15 -26.77
N SER A 286 -13.85 24.36 -26.42
CA SER A 286 -12.45 24.79 -26.53
C SER A 286 -11.46 23.92 -25.72
N ALA A 287 -11.93 23.18 -24.72
CA ALA A 287 -11.14 22.24 -23.96
C ALA A 287 -10.63 21.09 -24.84
N ALA A 288 -11.44 20.59 -25.77
CA ALA A 288 -11.04 19.53 -26.69
C ALA A 288 -9.89 19.99 -27.60
N THR A 289 -9.97 21.22 -28.14
CA THR A 289 -8.89 21.78 -28.97
C THR A 289 -7.60 21.97 -28.18
N ARG A 290 -7.68 22.44 -26.93
CA ARG A 290 -6.51 22.54 -26.03
C ARG A 290 -5.88 21.18 -25.77
N LEU A 291 -6.67 20.16 -25.43
CA LEU A 291 -6.17 18.82 -25.21
C LEU A 291 -5.49 18.21 -26.44
N GLN A 292 -6.02 18.47 -27.65
CA GLN A 292 -5.43 17.99 -28.90
C GLN A 292 -4.12 18.70 -29.25
N SER A 293 -3.99 19.99 -28.95
CA SER A 293 -2.78 20.79 -29.23
C SER A 293 -1.64 20.56 -28.24
N MET A 294 -1.91 19.89 -27.11
CA MET A 294 -0.86 19.57 -26.13
C MET A 294 0.18 18.62 -26.71
N ALA A 295 1.47 18.92 -26.48
CA ALA A 295 2.56 18.02 -26.83
C ALA A 295 2.38 16.63 -26.18
N PRO A 296 2.97 15.56 -26.75
CA PRO A 296 3.00 14.27 -26.11
C PRO A 296 3.54 14.40 -24.69
N ALA A 297 2.73 14.03 -23.71
CA ALA A 297 3.10 14.20 -22.31
C ALA A 297 4.33 13.35 -21.99
N ALA A 298 5.40 13.98 -21.48
CA ALA A 298 6.40 13.25 -20.72
C ALA A 298 5.70 12.61 -19.51
N ALA A 299 6.16 11.43 -19.10
CA ALA A 299 5.63 10.82 -17.88
C ALA A 299 5.83 11.80 -16.71
N PRO A 300 4.76 12.14 -15.95
CA PRO A 300 4.87 13.14 -14.90
C PRO A 300 5.81 12.64 -13.81
N ALA A 301 6.82 13.43 -13.48
CA ALA A 301 7.83 13.09 -12.49
C ALA A 301 7.25 12.89 -11.07
N GLY A 302 6.07 13.44 -10.81
CA GLY A 302 5.40 13.37 -9.50
C GLY A 302 4.39 12.23 -9.32
N ARG A 303 4.28 11.30 -10.27
CA ARG A 303 3.33 10.18 -10.15
C ARG A 303 3.84 9.15 -9.14
N PHE A 304 3.02 8.85 -8.13
CA PHE A 304 3.45 8.08 -6.96
C PHE A 304 3.83 6.63 -7.25
N ASP A 305 3.21 5.95 -8.22
CA ASP A 305 3.62 4.60 -8.62
C ASP A 305 5.02 4.57 -9.26
N LEU A 306 5.36 5.58 -10.06
CA LEU A 306 6.71 5.75 -10.61
C LEU A 306 7.74 5.99 -9.51
N LEU A 307 7.42 6.89 -8.55
CA LEU A 307 8.28 7.14 -7.40
C LEU A 307 8.47 5.89 -6.54
N ALA A 308 7.41 5.09 -6.34
CA ALA A 308 7.48 3.83 -5.62
C ALA A 308 8.44 2.85 -6.29
N LEU A 309 8.34 2.64 -7.61
CA LEU A 309 9.23 1.75 -8.34
C LEU A 309 10.67 2.27 -8.42
N GLN A 310 10.87 3.59 -8.52
CA GLN A 310 12.21 4.18 -8.45
C GLN A 310 12.89 3.86 -7.11
N ARG A 311 12.17 3.99 -5.97
CA ARG A 311 12.69 3.63 -4.66
C ARG A 311 12.94 2.13 -4.52
N ARG A 312 12.08 1.31 -5.10
CA ARG A 312 12.28 -0.14 -5.14
C ARG A 312 13.52 -0.54 -5.94
N LEU A 313 13.75 0.10 -7.07
CA LEU A 313 14.99 -0.07 -7.86
C LEU A 313 16.21 0.33 -7.03
N SER A 314 16.20 1.51 -6.39
CA SER A 314 17.29 1.96 -5.50
C SER A 314 17.58 0.95 -4.40
N ALA A 315 16.54 0.37 -3.76
CA ALA A 315 16.71 -0.66 -2.74
C ALA A 315 17.39 -1.91 -3.31
N ALA A 316 17.00 -2.37 -4.50
CA ALA A 316 17.58 -3.53 -5.17
C ALA A 316 19.05 -3.28 -5.57
N GLU A 317 19.38 -2.09 -6.08
CA GLU A 317 20.75 -1.68 -6.44
C GLU A 317 21.64 -1.60 -5.20
N ILE A 318 21.16 -1.05 -4.08
CA ILE A 318 21.90 -1.02 -2.80
C ILE A 318 22.25 -2.43 -2.34
N LEU A 319 21.31 -3.37 -2.41
CA LEU A 319 21.55 -4.78 -2.03
C LEU A 319 22.51 -5.47 -2.99
N TYR A 320 22.40 -5.21 -4.28
CA TYR A 320 23.36 -5.74 -5.27
C TYR A 320 24.77 -5.22 -5.03
N ASP A 321 24.93 -3.92 -4.84
CA ASP A 321 26.22 -3.29 -4.55
C ASP A 321 26.84 -3.79 -3.24
N GLY A 322 26.02 -3.98 -2.19
CA GLY A 322 26.46 -4.52 -0.92
C GLY A 322 27.07 -5.93 -1.07
N VAL A 323 26.45 -6.80 -1.87
CA VAL A 323 26.98 -8.15 -2.09
C VAL A 323 28.17 -8.14 -3.06
N ARG A 324 28.14 -7.30 -4.10
CA ARG A 324 29.21 -7.18 -5.11
C ARG A 324 30.51 -6.68 -4.49
N LYS A 325 30.44 -5.68 -3.60
CA LYS A 325 31.57 -5.06 -2.92
C LYS A 325 32.10 -5.93 -1.76
N ASN A 326 31.38 -6.96 -1.34
CA ASN A 326 31.76 -7.83 -0.24
C ASN A 326 32.62 -8.99 -0.74
N PRO A 327 33.93 -9.10 -0.39
CA PRO A 327 34.81 -10.12 -0.88
C PRO A 327 34.38 -11.54 -0.47
N VAL A 328 34.85 -12.55 -1.23
CA VAL A 328 34.61 -13.97 -0.93
C VAL A 328 35.41 -14.42 0.29
N SER A 329 36.66 -13.97 0.38
CA SER A 329 37.58 -14.29 1.48
C SER A 329 37.29 -13.47 2.73
N GLN A 330 37.39 -14.10 3.87
CA GLN A 330 37.29 -13.47 5.19
C GLN A 330 38.69 -13.35 5.79
N LEU A 331 39.02 -12.15 6.25
CA LEU A 331 40.26 -11.87 6.99
C LEU A 331 39.86 -10.98 8.16
N ASP A 332 39.94 -11.56 9.36
CA ASP A 332 39.58 -10.86 10.59
C ASP A 332 40.79 -10.69 11.48
N LEU A 333 40.99 -9.48 11.99
CA LEU A 333 41.91 -9.17 13.05
C LEU A 333 41.17 -9.16 14.38
N THR A 334 41.54 -10.05 15.30
CA THR A 334 40.98 -10.09 16.65
C THR A 334 41.99 -9.55 17.63
N VAL A 335 41.64 -8.54 18.39
CA VAL A 335 42.42 -7.98 19.48
C VAL A 335 41.66 -8.20 20.77
N SER A 336 42.23 -8.88 21.70
CA SER A 336 41.65 -9.04 23.04
C SER A 336 42.56 -8.46 24.11
N VAL A 337 41.94 -7.75 25.03
CA VAL A 337 42.60 -7.19 26.23
C VAL A 337 41.81 -7.70 27.42
N GLY A 338 42.48 -8.24 28.40
CA GLY A 338 41.82 -8.82 29.56
C GLY A 338 42.59 -8.65 30.85
N TYR A 339 41.94 -8.92 31.93
CA TYR A 339 42.48 -8.89 33.26
C TYR A 339 41.98 -10.10 34.06
N ASN A 340 42.89 -10.91 34.59
CA ASN A 340 42.57 -12.13 35.32
C ASN A 340 42.83 -11.96 36.81
N GLY A 341 41.96 -12.53 37.65
CA GLY A 341 42.13 -12.59 39.08
C GLY A 341 41.91 -14.03 39.58
N LEU A 342 42.62 -14.39 40.64
CA LEU A 342 42.49 -15.68 41.32
C LEU A 342 42.19 -15.45 42.80
N VAL A 343 41.25 -16.22 43.32
CA VAL A 343 40.92 -16.27 44.75
C VAL A 343 40.73 -17.72 45.17
N GLU A 344 41.23 -18.03 46.34
CA GLU A 344 41.11 -19.35 46.95
C GLU A 344 40.06 -19.38 48.04
N ASN A 345 39.30 -20.48 48.16
CA ASN A 345 38.33 -20.76 49.23
C ASN A 345 37.23 -19.70 49.44
N ARG A 346 36.70 -19.10 48.35
CA ARG A 346 35.64 -18.09 48.43
C ARG A 346 34.52 -18.30 47.42
N SER A 347 33.36 -17.70 47.68
CA SER A 347 32.22 -17.79 46.80
C SER A 347 32.44 -17.07 45.46
N ALA A 348 31.70 -17.44 44.42
CA ALA A 348 31.76 -16.82 43.09
C ALA A 348 31.58 -15.29 43.13
N LEU A 349 30.78 -14.76 44.06
CA LEU A 349 30.56 -13.31 44.21
C LEU A 349 31.82 -12.55 44.67
N THR A 350 32.68 -13.20 45.50
CA THR A 350 33.93 -12.60 45.93
C THR A 350 35.05 -12.77 44.90
N ALA A 351 34.87 -13.60 43.89
CA ALA A 351 35.82 -13.75 42.77
C ALA A 351 35.96 -12.46 41.95
N VAL A 352 34.93 -11.61 41.85
CA VAL A 352 35.04 -10.30 41.18
C VAL A 352 35.98 -9.36 41.93
N GLU A 353 36.10 -9.48 43.28
CA GLU A 353 37.05 -8.73 44.08
C GLU A 353 38.52 -9.17 43.80
N ALA A 354 38.70 -10.37 43.26
CA ALA A 354 40.04 -10.89 42.89
C ALA A 354 40.69 -10.03 41.79
N LEU A 355 39.92 -9.34 40.96
CA LEU A 355 40.45 -8.40 39.96
C LEU A 355 41.18 -7.19 40.59
N ARG A 356 40.98 -6.92 41.90
CA ARG A 356 41.61 -5.83 42.65
C ARG A 356 42.81 -6.26 43.47
N ARG A 357 43.15 -7.56 43.45
CA ARG A 357 44.26 -8.09 44.30
C ARG A 357 45.60 -8.06 43.58
N PRO A 358 46.73 -8.06 44.33
CA PRO A 358 48.07 -8.07 43.76
C PRO A 358 48.42 -9.32 42.90
N ALA A 359 47.67 -10.42 43.08
CA ALA A 359 47.81 -11.66 42.27
C ALA A 359 47.03 -11.62 40.95
N SER A 360 46.54 -10.47 40.51
CA SER A 360 45.87 -10.28 39.24
C SER A 360 46.87 -10.01 38.12
N GLY A 361 46.48 -10.39 36.86
CA GLY A 361 47.34 -10.27 35.69
C GLY A 361 46.68 -9.69 34.47
N PHE A 362 47.41 -8.84 33.75
CA PHE A 362 46.98 -8.31 32.45
C PHE A 362 47.25 -9.34 31.35
N ASN A 363 46.27 -9.55 30.47
CA ASN A 363 46.38 -10.40 29.29
C ASN A 363 46.07 -9.59 28.05
N ALA A 364 46.86 -9.74 27.02
CA ALA A 364 46.55 -9.23 25.70
C ALA A 364 46.85 -10.29 24.64
N SER A 365 46.00 -10.40 23.65
CA SER A 365 46.26 -11.27 22.50
C SER A 365 45.86 -10.57 21.20
N VAL A 366 46.59 -10.88 20.14
CA VAL A 366 46.29 -10.46 18.78
C VAL A 366 46.27 -11.72 17.92
N GLY A 367 45.19 -11.92 17.21
CA GLY A 367 45.01 -13.06 16.32
C GLY A 367 44.56 -12.61 14.95
N VAL A 368 44.91 -13.35 13.92
CA VAL A 368 44.43 -13.17 12.55
C VAL A 368 43.81 -14.47 12.10
N VAL A 369 42.58 -14.39 11.60
CA VAL A 369 41.86 -15.54 11.05
C VAL A 369 41.60 -15.30 9.57
N TYR A 370 42.08 -16.20 8.72
CA TYR A 370 41.83 -16.15 7.28
C TYR A 370 41.00 -17.37 6.84
N ILE A 371 39.87 -17.13 6.18
CA ILE A 371 38.99 -18.17 5.64
C ILE A 371 38.76 -17.90 4.18
N LEU A 372 39.15 -18.85 3.32
CA LEU A 372 38.92 -18.78 1.87
C LEU A 372 38.06 -19.94 1.41
N PRO A 373 36.78 -19.71 1.04
CA PRO A 373 35.94 -20.70 0.35
C PRO A 373 36.46 -20.92 -1.07
N VAL A 374 37.09 -22.10 -1.31
CA VAL A 374 37.78 -22.39 -2.60
C VAL A 374 36.84 -22.24 -3.79
N GLN A 375 35.62 -22.77 -3.73
CA GLN A 375 34.64 -22.68 -4.81
C GLN A 375 33.89 -21.33 -4.87
N GLY A 376 33.67 -20.67 -3.76
CA GLY A 376 32.97 -19.39 -3.67
C GLY A 376 31.56 -19.38 -4.24
N ASN A 377 30.89 -20.52 -4.33
CA ASN A 377 29.59 -20.66 -5.00
C ASN A 377 28.48 -19.84 -4.34
N ILE A 378 28.48 -19.74 -3.01
CA ILE A 378 27.49 -18.96 -2.25
C ILE A 378 27.55 -17.49 -2.69
N GLN A 379 28.74 -16.89 -2.65
CA GLN A 379 28.93 -15.48 -3.01
C GLN A 379 28.57 -15.22 -4.48
N ARG A 380 29.06 -16.06 -5.40
CA ARG A 380 28.74 -15.93 -6.83
C ARG A 380 27.25 -16.08 -7.08
N GLY A 381 26.58 -17.02 -6.39
CA GLY A 381 25.14 -17.21 -6.46
C GLY A 381 24.38 -15.98 -5.96
N GLN A 382 24.76 -15.43 -4.81
CA GLN A 382 24.16 -14.22 -4.25
C GLN A 382 24.33 -13.00 -5.15
N VAL A 383 25.52 -12.80 -5.74
CA VAL A 383 25.77 -11.70 -6.69
C VAL A 383 24.87 -11.83 -7.91
N ARG A 384 24.77 -13.05 -8.51
CA ARG A 384 23.87 -13.28 -9.66
C ARG A 384 22.41 -13.04 -9.32
N GLN A 385 21.96 -13.52 -8.16
CA GLN A 385 20.58 -13.34 -7.70
C GLN A 385 20.24 -11.86 -7.53
N ARG A 386 21.10 -11.10 -6.84
CA ARG A 386 20.89 -9.67 -6.60
C ARG A 386 20.99 -8.84 -7.87
N ALA A 387 21.89 -9.19 -8.79
CA ALA A 387 21.97 -8.57 -10.12
C ALA A 387 20.66 -8.77 -10.92
N ALA A 388 20.14 -10.00 -10.93
CA ALA A 388 18.89 -10.30 -11.61
C ALA A 388 17.70 -9.55 -11.01
N LEU A 389 17.62 -9.42 -9.68
CA LEU A 389 16.57 -8.65 -9.00
C LEU A 389 16.64 -7.14 -9.28
N ALA A 390 17.85 -6.58 -9.37
CA ALA A 390 18.03 -5.18 -9.73
C ALA A 390 17.64 -4.93 -11.20
N GLU A 391 18.02 -5.82 -12.11
CA GLU A 391 17.64 -5.74 -13.52
C GLU A 391 16.12 -5.92 -13.71
N GLN A 392 15.51 -6.86 -12.99
CA GLN A 392 14.05 -7.01 -12.98
C GLN A 392 13.34 -5.71 -12.55
N ALA A 393 13.79 -5.09 -11.46
CA ALA A 393 13.21 -3.83 -10.98
C ALA A 393 13.37 -2.69 -12.01
N ARG A 394 14.49 -2.67 -12.76
CA ARG A 394 14.71 -1.71 -13.86
C ARG A 394 13.73 -1.93 -15.00
N ILE A 395 13.56 -3.18 -15.45
CA ILE A 395 12.60 -3.54 -16.51
C ILE A 395 11.17 -3.18 -16.07
N GLU A 396 10.80 -3.46 -14.82
CA GLU A 396 9.48 -3.10 -14.27
C GLU A 396 9.25 -1.57 -14.30
N LEU A 397 10.25 -0.77 -13.96
CA LEU A 397 10.17 0.70 -14.03
C LEU A 397 10.03 1.20 -15.48
N GLU A 398 10.79 0.66 -16.42
CA GLU A 398 10.71 1.02 -17.84
C GLU A 398 9.34 0.65 -18.44
N ALA A 399 8.84 -0.55 -18.11
CA ALA A 399 7.51 -1.02 -18.53
C ALA A 399 6.40 -0.11 -17.98
N LEU A 400 6.49 0.29 -16.70
CA LEU A 400 5.53 1.22 -16.12
C LEU A 400 5.61 2.60 -16.79
N LEU A 401 6.79 3.12 -17.07
CA LEU A 401 6.96 4.39 -17.79
C LEU A 401 6.29 4.37 -19.16
N GLN A 402 6.42 3.28 -19.91
CA GLN A 402 5.74 3.09 -21.20
C GLN A 402 4.22 3.02 -21.02
N SER A 403 3.74 2.24 -20.05
CA SER A 403 2.31 2.10 -19.73
C SER A 403 1.68 3.44 -19.34
N VAL A 404 2.35 4.23 -18.49
CA VAL A 404 1.89 5.55 -18.06
C VAL A 404 1.79 6.52 -19.25
N ARG A 405 2.79 6.56 -20.13
CA ARG A 405 2.74 7.40 -21.34
C ARG A 405 1.57 7.02 -22.25
N ALA A 406 1.37 5.73 -22.45
CA ALA A 406 0.24 5.21 -23.25
C ALA A 406 -1.10 5.54 -22.57
N GLY A 407 -1.22 5.35 -21.25
CA GLY A 407 -2.41 5.67 -20.46
C GLY A 407 -2.79 7.15 -20.55
N ILE A 408 -1.84 8.07 -20.41
CA ILE A 408 -2.06 9.51 -20.57
C ILE A 408 -2.56 9.83 -21.99
N ALA A 409 -1.95 9.24 -23.03
CA ALA A 409 -2.36 9.48 -24.41
C ALA A 409 -3.79 8.99 -24.66
N VAL A 410 -4.15 7.81 -24.17
CA VAL A 410 -5.51 7.24 -24.28
C VAL A 410 -6.52 8.11 -23.53
N GLN A 411 -6.24 8.46 -22.27
CA GLN A 411 -7.19 9.28 -21.49
C GLN A 411 -7.35 10.70 -22.04
N ARG A 412 -6.30 11.28 -22.61
CA ARG A 412 -6.39 12.56 -23.32
C ARG A 412 -7.30 12.47 -24.54
N ALA A 413 -7.16 11.41 -25.34
CA ALA A 413 -8.01 11.18 -26.50
C ALA A 413 -9.47 10.93 -26.08
N ASN A 414 -9.69 10.11 -25.05
CA ASN A 414 -11.01 9.83 -24.48
C ASN A 414 -11.69 11.11 -24.01
N LEU A 415 -10.97 11.95 -23.26
CA LEU A 415 -11.52 13.21 -22.73
C LEU A 415 -11.85 14.20 -23.87
N SER A 416 -10.94 14.36 -24.84
CA SER A 416 -11.18 15.20 -26.01
C SER A 416 -12.40 14.73 -26.80
N SER A 417 -12.54 13.43 -27.04
CA SER A 417 -13.67 12.82 -27.73
C SER A 417 -14.97 12.99 -26.94
N ALA A 418 -14.94 12.81 -25.61
CA ALA A 418 -16.12 12.95 -24.75
C ALA A 418 -16.68 14.37 -24.76
N VAL A 419 -15.83 15.41 -24.78
CA VAL A 419 -16.26 16.80 -24.91
C VAL A 419 -17.02 17.02 -26.21
N LEU A 420 -16.46 16.57 -27.35
CA LEU A 420 -17.09 16.74 -28.67
C LEU A 420 -18.35 15.90 -28.80
N GLN A 421 -18.37 14.68 -28.28
CA GLN A 421 -19.57 13.83 -28.31
C GLN A 421 -20.71 14.44 -27.50
N LEU A 422 -20.44 15.01 -26.33
CA LEU A 422 -21.46 15.66 -25.52
C LEU A 422 -22.10 16.84 -26.26
N GLU A 423 -21.30 17.67 -26.93
CA GLU A 423 -21.78 18.78 -27.73
C GLU A 423 -22.74 18.30 -28.83
N GLN A 424 -22.38 17.24 -29.58
CA GLN A 424 -23.21 16.68 -30.63
C GLN A 424 -24.51 16.05 -30.09
N GLN A 425 -24.44 15.32 -28.97
CA GLN A 425 -25.62 14.74 -28.33
C GLN A 425 -26.62 15.81 -27.85
N GLN A 426 -26.10 16.89 -27.26
CA GLN A 426 -26.94 18.01 -26.85
C GLN A 426 -27.61 18.71 -28.03
N LEU A 427 -26.91 18.85 -29.16
CA LEU A 427 -27.51 19.39 -30.39
C LEU A 427 -28.59 18.43 -30.93
N GLN A 428 -28.33 17.13 -30.96
CA GLN A 428 -29.25 16.10 -31.43
C GLN A 428 -30.54 16.11 -30.62
N VAL A 429 -30.48 16.16 -29.27
CA VAL A 429 -31.67 16.24 -28.41
C VAL A 429 -32.48 17.50 -28.69
N ARG A 430 -31.81 18.66 -28.83
CA ARG A 430 -32.50 19.92 -29.15
C ARG A 430 -33.29 19.84 -30.47
N LEU A 431 -32.69 19.26 -31.50
CA LEU A 431 -33.37 19.09 -32.80
C LEU A 431 -34.46 18.03 -32.70
N GLN A 432 -34.24 16.91 -32.05
CA GLN A 432 -35.21 15.83 -31.92
C GLN A 432 -36.43 16.25 -31.09
N THR A 433 -36.25 17.09 -30.08
CA THR A 433 -37.37 17.69 -29.32
C THR A 433 -38.30 18.53 -30.24
N GLN A 434 -37.72 19.29 -31.18
CA GLN A 434 -38.50 20.06 -32.17
C GLN A 434 -39.21 19.12 -33.16
N VAL A 435 -38.54 18.06 -33.62
CA VAL A 435 -39.15 17.05 -34.50
C VAL A 435 -40.34 16.39 -33.81
N PHE A 436 -40.19 15.95 -32.56
CA PHE A 436 -41.27 15.34 -31.78
C PHE A 436 -42.45 16.32 -31.60
N ALA A 437 -42.19 17.57 -31.24
CA ALA A 437 -43.21 18.57 -31.07
C ALA A 437 -44.03 18.83 -32.39
N ASN A 438 -43.33 18.84 -33.54
CA ASN A 438 -43.96 19.00 -34.86
C ASN A 438 -44.77 17.76 -35.26
N GLU A 439 -44.20 16.54 -35.04
CA GLU A 439 -44.89 15.30 -35.38
C GLU A 439 -46.16 15.10 -34.55
N ARG A 440 -46.11 15.45 -33.25
CA ARG A 440 -47.30 15.43 -32.38
C ARG A 440 -48.39 16.39 -32.86
N LYS A 441 -48.04 17.59 -33.44
CA LYS A 441 -49.01 18.51 -34.05
C LYS A 441 -49.65 17.92 -35.31
N LYS A 442 -48.82 17.30 -36.21
CA LYS A 442 -49.33 16.65 -37.41
C LYS A 442 -50.29 15.50 -37.08
N TYR A 443 -49.90 14.66 -36.10
CA TYR A 443 -50.74 13.55 -35.64
C TYR A 443 -52.13 14.04 -35.17
N ARG A 444 -52.18 15.10 -34.39
CA ARG A 444 -53.42 15.70 -33.93
C ARG A 444 -54.32 16.33 -35.09
N LEU A 445 -53.68 16.60 -36.21
CA LEU A 445 -54.32 17.08 -37.41
C LEU A 445 -54.60 15.98 -38.44
N ASN A 446 -54.45 14.70 -38.07
CA ASN A 446 -54.59 13.54 -38.97
C ASN A 446 -53.64 13.58 -40.18
N GLN A 447 -52.45 14.22 -40.02
CA GLN A 447 -51.45 14.38 -41.09
C GLN A 447 -50.21 13.48 -40.86
N SER A 448 -50.28 12.62 -39.87
CA SER A 448 -49.22 11.66 -39.53
C SER A 448 -49.79 10.39 -38.93
N THR A 449 -49.05 9.27 -38.99
CA THR A 449 -49.45 7.98 -38.42
C THR A 449 -49.03 7.85 -36.96
N VAL A 450 -49.69 6.95 -36.20
CA VAL A 450 -49.31 6.56 -34.85
C VAL A 450 -47.88 6.01 -34.85
N LEU A 451 -47.52 5.20 -35.84
CA LEU A 451 -46.20 4.60 -35.94
C LEU A 451 -45.09 5.64 -36.08
N ASP A 452 -45.30 6.69 -36.89
CA ASP A 452 -44.34 7.79 -37.05
C ASP A 452 -44.17 8.53 -35.71
N LEU A 453 -45.26 8.85 -35.01
CA LEU A 453 -45.21 9.54 -33.73
C LEU A 453 -44.49 8.73 -32.65
N LEU A 454 -44.78 7.41 -32.52
CA LEU A 454 -44.14 6.52 -31.57
C LEU A 454 -42.63 6.33 -31.91
N THR A 455 -42.29 6.27 -33.20
CA THR A 455 -40.89 6.19 -33.67
C THR A 455 -40.09 7.43 -33.24
N VAL A 456 -40.69 8.62 -33.45
CA VAL A 456 -40.05 9.90 -33.09
C VAL A 456 -39.93 10.04 -31.55
N GLU A 457 -40.94 9.60 -30.78
CA GLU A 457 -40.90 9.60 -29.32
C GLU A 457 -39.82 8.67 -28.81
N THR A 458 -39.76 7.43 -29.28
CA THR A 458 -38.72 6.46 -28.91
C THR A 458 -37.34 7.02 -29.23
N ARG A 459 -37.15 7.65 -30.38
CA ARG A 459 -35.89 8.28 -30.76
C ARG A 459 -35.51 9.42 -29.82
N LEU A 460 -36.44 10.29 -29.43
CA LEU A 460 -36.21 11.35 -28.46
C LEU A 460 -35.74 10.81 -27.14
N THR A 461 -36.41 9.77 -26.61
CA THR A 461 -36.00 9.12 -25.34
C THR A 461 -34.60 8.51 -25.40
N ILE A 462 -34.26 7.86 -26.55
CA ILE A 462 -32.90 7.32 -26.76
C ILE A 462 -31.86 8.45 -26.77
N ASP A 463 -32.14 9.55 -27.45
CA ASP A 463 -31.26 10.69 -27.58
C ASP A 463 -31.08 11.43 -26.23
N GLU A 464 -32.15 11.56 -25.41
CA GLU A 464 -32.10 12.09 -24.05
C GLU A 464 -31.20 11.24 -23.15
N LEU A 465 -31.35 9.92 -23.17
CA LEU A 465 -30.46 8.98 -22.47
C LEU A 465 -28.99 9.07 -22.95
N GLY A 466 -28.82 9.30 -24.27
CA GLY A 466 -27.50 9.51 -24.89
C GLY A 466 -26.78 10.72 -24.31
N VAL A 467 -27.46 11.81 -23.96
CA VAL A 467 -26.88 12.98 -23.29
C VAL A 467 -26.40 12.61 -21.89
N ILE A 468 -27.17 11.84 -21.12
CA ILE A 468 -26.77 11.42 -19.77
C ILE A 468 -25.52 10.53 -19.84
N ASP A 469 -25.48 9.57 -20.76
CA ASP A 469 -24.33 8.72 -20.96
C ASP A 469 -23.09 9.52 -21.41
N ALA A 470 -23.25 10.51 -22.29
CA ALA A 470 -22.16 11.39 -22.71
C ALA A 470 -21.62 12.25 -21.56
N ARG A 471 -22.49 12.79 -20.68
CA ARG A 471 -22.09 13.52 -19.46
C ARG A 471 -21.33 12.61 -18.49
N ARG A 472 -21.82 11.39 -18.27
CA ARG A 472 -21.15 10.39 -17.45
C ARG A 472 -19.76 10.06 -17.97
N ARG A 473 -19.64 9.78 -19.28
CA ARG A 473 -18.34 9.51 -19.93
C ARG A 473 -17.39 10.68 -19.81
N LEU A 474 -17.86 11.91 -19.96
CA LEU A 474 -17.05 13.11 -19.78
C LEU A 474 -16.49 13.19 -18.35
N ALA A 475 -17.33 12.99 -17.35
CA ALA A 475 -16.95 13.03 -15.94
C ALA A 475 -15.91 11.95 -15.61
N GLN A 476 -16.13 10.72 -16.09
CA GLN A 476 -15.19 9.61 -15.90
C GLN A 476 -13.87 9.81 -16.65
N ALA A 477 -13.92 10.34 -17.89
CA ALA A 477 -12.71 10.64 -18.65
C ALA A 477 -11.87 11.74 -17.99
N LEU A 478 -12.51 12.74 -17.37
CA LEU A 478 -11.84 13.80 -16.64
C LEU A 478 -11.08 13.26 -15.41
N ILE A 479 -11.74 12.44 -14.60
CA ILE A 479 -11.10 11.79 -13.44
C ILE A 479 -9.99 10.82 -13.87
N GLY A 480 -10.23 10.03 -14.91
CA GLY A 480 -9.23 9.13 -15.48
C GLY A 480 -8.00 9.89 -15.98
N TYR A 481 -8.20 11.02 -16.64
CA TYR A 481 -7.11 11.87 -17.10
C TYR A 481 -6.29 12.47 -15.95
N ARG A 482 -6.95 12.97 -14.89
CA ARG A 482 -6.28 13.45 -13.68
C ARG A 482 -5.50 12.35 -12.95
N TYR A 483 -6.07 11.15 -12.88
CA TYR A 483 -5.40 9.99 -12.29
C TYR A 483 -4.14 9.61 -13.09
N GLU A 484 -4.26 9.48 -14.42
CA GLU A 484 -3.12 9.11 -15.28
C GLU A 484 -2.03 10.18 -15.32
N THR A 485 -2.39 11.45 -15.22
CA THR A 485 -1.42 12.55 -15.13
C THR A 485 -0.85 12.77 -13.73
N GLY A 486 -1.32 12.04 -12.71
CA GLY A 486 -0.88 12.21 -11.32
C GLY A 486 -1.32 13.53 -10.69
N THR A 487 -2.30 14.23 -11.28
CA THR A 487 -2.80 15.53 -10.82
C THR A 487 -4.05 15.43 -9.95
N LEU A 488 -4.45 14.19 -9.57
CA LEU A 488 -5.59 13.95 -8.70
C LEU A 488 -5.27 14.31 -7.24
N LEU A 489 -4.06 13.99 -6.79
CA LEU A 489 -3.52 14.43 -5.50
C LEU A 489 -2.47 15.52 -5.74
N ASN A 490 -2.22 16.36 -4.73
CA ASN A 490 -1.13 17.32 -4.78
C ASN A 490 0.26 16.61 -4.73
N ALA A 491 1.34 17.36 -4.95
CA ALA A 491 2.71 16.81 -4.94
C ALA A 491 3.10 16.16 -3.60
N GLU A 492 2.47 16.56 -2.51
CA GLU A 492 2.69 16.00 -1.17
C GLU A 492 1.81 14.76 -0.91
N GLY A 493 0.87 14.45 -1.82
CA GLY A 493 -0.09 13.35 -1.66
C GLY A 493 -1.16 13.62 -0.60
N ASP A 494 -1.32 14.88 -0.19
CA ASP A 494 -2.30 15.29 0.80
C ASP A 494 -3.68 15.50 0.15
N VAL A 495 -4.68 14.88 0.76
CA VAL A 495 -6.09 14.97 0.33
C VAL A 495 -6.81 16.15 0.99
N GLN A 496 -6.27 16.70 2.09
CA GLN A 496 -6.92 17.79 2.83
C GLN A 496 -7.13 19.05 1.99
N ASN A 497 -6.30 19.25 0.97
CA ASN A 497 -6.38 20.37 0.04
C ASN A 497 -7.17 20.06 -1.25
N MET A 498 -7.81 18.89 -1.35
CA MET A 498 -8.65 18.54 -2.49
C MET A 498 -9.95 19.36 -2.44
N THR A 499 -10.30 19.98 -3.55
CA THR A 499 -11.52 20.76 -3.71
C THR A 499 -12.43 20.14 -4.77
N LEU A 500 -13.71 20.51 -4.78
CA LEU A 500 -14.62 20.10 -5.84
C LEU A 500 -14.09 20.51 -7.22
N GLN A 501 -13.47 21.69 -7.34
CA GLN A 501 -12.84 22.16 -8.56
C GLN A 501 -11.75 21.20 -9.06
N THR A 502 -10.95 20.62 -8.15
CA THR A 502 -9.94 19.62 -8.52
C THR A 502 -10.57 18.39 -9.19
N LEU A 503 -11.81 18.04 -8.89
CA LEU A 503 -12.49 16.87 -9.45
C LEU A 503 -13.27 17.19 -10.72
N THR A 504 -13.66 18.47 -10.94
CA THR A 504 -14.60 18.88 -11.99
C THR A 504 -13.99 19.75 -13.08
N THR A 505 -12.72 20.19 -12.95
CA THR A 505 -12.05 21.03 -13.96
C THR A 505 -10.84 20.32 -14.58
N LEU A 506 -10.38 20.80 -15.73
CA LEU A 506 -9.10 20.36 -16.30
C LEU A 506 -7.91 20.74 -15.39
N PRO A 507 -6.90 19.88 -15.24
CA PRO A 507 -5.68 20.26 -14.56
C PRO A 507 -4.98 21.40 -15.30
N GLU A 508 -4.46 22.37 -14.55
CA GLU A 508 -3.53 23.37 -15.11
C GLU A 508 -2.16 22.70 -15.23
N PHE A 509 -1.65 22.62 -16.45
CA PHE A 509 -0.28 22.19 -16.69
C PHE A 509 0.59 23.44 -16.83
N PRO A 510 1.74 23.48 -16.15
CA PRO A 510 2.69 24.59 -16.28
C PRO A 510 3.27 24.68 -17.69
#